data_241d241d4f4e2334e8c1d6d772a6a6e9
#
_entry.id   241d241d4f4e2334e8c1d6d772a6a6e9
#
_cell.length_a   1.000
_cell.length_b   1.000
_cell.length_c   1.000
_cell.angle_alpha   90.00
_cell.angle_beta   90.00
_cell.angle_gamma   90.00
#
_symmetry.space_group_name_H-M   'P 1'
#
loop_
_entity.id
_entity.type
_entity.pdbx_description
1 polymer ?
#
loop_
_entity_poly.entity_id
_entity_poly.type
_entity_poly.pdbx_seq_one_letter_code
_entity_poly.pdbx_strand_id
1 'polypeptide(L)'
;MEPIIINLDLPQDSYDIHINDGWQGLKSAIKSFLGDKVMLVTDENVKGLFVRDLMSIISSMGCETSLAVVQPGEGSKSLETAESLYTQALNAKLDRSSSIIALGGGVVGDLAGFVASTYMRGINFIQIPTTLLAQVDSSVGGKVAVNHPLAKN
;
A
#
# COMPACT_ATOMS: atom_id res chain seq x y z
N MET A 1 16.02 -15.18 -9.17
CA MET A 1 15.43 -16.10 -8.15
C MET A 1 14.09 -16.58 -8.68
N GLU A 2 13.74 -17.85 -8.49
CA GLU A 2 12.37 -18.29 -8.78
C GLU A 2 11.41 -17.63 -7.78
N PRO A 3 10.22 -17.17 -8.21
CA PRO A 3 9.25 -16.57 -7.32
C PRO A 3 8.83 -17.56 -6.22
N ILE A 4 8.79 -17.09 -4.97
CA ILE A 4 8.28 -17.86 -3.84
C ILE A 4 6.92 -17.28 -3.48
N ILE A 5 5.89 -18.13 -3.39
CA ILE A 5 4.56 -17.74 -2.94
C ILE A 5 4.27 -18.48 -1.64
N ILE A 6 3.96 -17.73 -0.59
CA ILE A 6 3.53 -18.26 0.69
C ILE A 6 2.03 -17.98 0.81
N ASN A 7 1.23 -19.01 0.77
CA ASN A 7 -0.21 -18.88 0.98
C ASN A 7 -0.52 -18.91 2.48
N LEU A 8 -1.24 -17.90 2.96
CA LEU A 8 -1.76 -17.82 4.31
C LEU A 8 -3.25 -18.14 4.28
N ASP A 9 -3.57 -19.38 4.60
CA ASP A 9 -4.94 -19.87 4.65
C ASP A 9 -5.55 -19.54 6.02
N LEU A 10 -6.39 -18.51 6.05
CA LEU A 10 -7.07 -18.04 7.24
C LEU A 10 -8.58 -18.29 7.12
N PRO A 11 -9.32 -18.53 8.24
CA PRO A 11 -10.73 -18.87 8.19
C PRO A 11 -11.64 -17.83 7.53
N GLN A 12 -11.24 -16.58 7.47
CA GLN A 12 -12.07 -15.49 6.95
C GLN A 12 -11.46 -14.77 5.74
N ASP A 13 -10.14 -14.62 5.67
CA ASP A 13 -9.46 -13.85 4.62
C ASP A 13 -8.08 -14.45 4.33
N SER A 14 -8.00 -15.34 3.37
CA SER A 14 -6.73 -15.88 2.89
C SER A 14 -6.02 -14.89 1.97
N TYR A 15 -4.70 -14.81 2.05
CA TYR A 15 -3.90 -13.97 1.18
C TYR A 15 -2.54 -14.58 0.89
N ASP A 16 -1.89 -14.11 -0.17
CA ASP A 16 -0.59 -14.58 -0.59
C ASP A 16 0.51 -13.56 -0.28
N ILE A 17 1.66 -14.07 0.18
CA ILE A 17 2.90 -13.31 0.23
C ILE A 17 3.76 -13.72 -0.96
N HIS A 18 4.03 -12.76 -1.84
CA HIS A 18 4.88 -12.96 -3.01
C HIS A 18 6.29 -12.44 -2.75
N ILE A 19 7.29 -13.32 -2.82
CA ILE A 19 8.71 -12.99 -2.67
C ILE A 19 9.38 -13.15 -4.03
N ASN A 20 9.81 -12.04 -4.61
CA ASN A 20 10.41 -11.98 -5.94
C ASN A 20 11.67 -11.13 -5.93
N ASP A 21 12.49 -11.29 -6.98
CA ASP A 21 13.59 -10.39 -7.28
C ASP A 21 13.10 -9.26 -8.20
N GLY A 22 13.04 -8.05 -7.67
CA GLY A 22 12.52 -6.88 -8.38
C GLY A 22 11.02 -6.97 -8.70
N TRP A 23 10.64 -6.48 -9.89
CA TRP A 23 9.24 -6.36 -10.33
C TRP A 23 8.69 -7.58 -11.08
N GLN A 24 9.49 -8.63 -11.19
CA GLN A 24 9.10 -9.84 -11.90
C GLN A 24 7.87 -10.49 -11.24
N GLY A 25 6.86 -10.84 -12.03
CA GLY A 25 5.65 -11.47 -11.52
C GLY A 25 4.64 -10.53 -10.85
N LEU A 26 4.98 -9.25 -10.60
CA LEU A 26 4.10 -8.30 -9.91
C LEU A 26 2.74 -8.17 -10.59
N LYS A 27 2.69 -8.03 -11.92
CA LYS A 27 1.42 -7.88 -12.65
C LYS A 27 0.44 -9.01 -12.39
N SER A 28 0.91 -10.24 -12.41
CA SER A 28 0.07 -11.41 -12.13
C SER A 28 -0.36 -11.47 -10.67
N ALA A 29 0.54 -11.11 -9.74
CA ALA A 29 0.27 -11.14 -8.31
C ALA A 29 -0.83 -10.15 -7.89
N ILE A 30 -0.85 -8.95 -8.47
CA ILE A 30 -1.76 -7.87 -8.02
C ILE A 30 -3.02 -7.73 -8.88
N LYS A 31 -3.10 -8.39 -10.04
CA LYS A 31 -4.16 -8.17 -11.05
C LYS A 31 -5.58 -8.29 -10.49
N SER A 32 -5.83 -9.27 -9.65
CA SER A 32 -7.16 -9.53 -9.07
C SER A 32 -7.56 -8.53 -7.97
N PHE A 33 -6.60 -7.76 -7.47
CA PHE A 33 -6.79 -6.78 -6.39
C PHE A 33 -6.82 -5.33 -6.91
N LEU A 34 -6.49 -5.11 -8.17
CA LEU A 34 -6.52 -3.78 -8.76
C LEU A 34 -7.91 -3.43 -9.29
N GLY A 35 -8.37 -2.24 -8.91
CA GLY A 35 -9.48 -1.58 -9.59
C GLY A 35 -9.01 -0.72 -10.76
N ASP A 36 -9.95 -0.05 -11.42
CA ASP A 36 -9.65 0.89 -12.52
C ASP A 36 -8.82 2.09 -12.06
N LYS A 37 -8.92 2.44 -10.77
CA LYS A 37 -8.19 3.55 -10.15
C LYS A 37 -7.35 3.05 -8.99
N VAL A 38 -6.11 3.54 -8.95
CA VAL A 38 -5.13 3.16 -7.95
C VAL A 38 -4.50 4.41 -7.34
N MET A 39 -4.47 4.49 -6.01
CA MET A 39 -3.65 5.48 -5.31
C MET A 39 -2.39 4.80 -4.78
N LEU A 40 -1.25 5.24 -5.27
CA LEU A 40 0.06 4.82 -4.76
C LEU A 40 0.48 5.76 -3.64
N VAL A 41 0.67 5.22 -2.44
CA VAL A 41 1.16 5.95 -1.26
C VAL A 41 2.61 5.58 -1.01
N THR A 42 3.47 6.58 -0.87
CA THR A 42 4.91 6.40 -0.60
C THR A 42 5.45 7.56 0.22
N ASP A 43 6.71 7.51 0.62
CA ASP A 43 7.41 8.62 1.24
C ASP A 43 8.47 9.25 0.32
N GLU A 44 9.00 10.42 0.71
CA GLU A 44 10.00 11.15 -0.09
C GLU A 44 11.31 10.37 -0.29
N ASN A 45 11.68 9.47 0.63
CA ASN A 45 12.90 8.66 0.51
C ASN A 45 12.75 7.58 -0.56
N VAL A 46 11.58 6.95 -0.63
CA VAL A 46 11.29 5.81 -1.51
C VAL A 46 10.86 6.26 -2.90
N LYS A 47 10.21 7.42 -3.00
CA LYS A 47 9.67 8.00 -4.23
C LYS A 47 10.66 8.00 -5.39
N GLY A 48 11.87 8.50 -5.15
CA GLY A 48 12.91 8.62 -6.18
C GLY A 48 13.48 7.27 -6.65
N LEU A 49 13.27 6.21 -5.88
CA LEU A 49 13.87 4.90 -6.13
C LEU A 49 12.96 3.99 -6.98
N PHE A 50 11.65 3.96 -6.68
CA PHE A 50 10.78 2.90 -7.17
C PHE A 50 9.46 3.38 -7.82
N VAL A 51 9.00 4.62 -7.55
CA VAL A 51 7.68 5.06 -7.99
C VAL A 51 7.52 5.06 -9.49
N ARG A 52 8.53 5.55 -10.23
CA ARG A 52 8.46 5.62 -11.70
C ARG A 52 8.20 4.25 -12.33
N ASP A 53 8.93 3.25 -11.88
CA ASP A 53 8.85 1.91 -12.44
C ASP A 53 7.53 1.25 -12.07
N LEU A 54 7.09 1.36 -10.81
CA LEU A 54 5.82 0.82 -10.36
C LEU A 54 4.63 1.48 -11.06
N MET A 55 4.60 2.81 -11.19
CA MET A 55 3.54 3.51 -11.92
C MET A 55 3.48 3.10 -13.38
N SER A 56 4.63 2.91 -14.03
CA SER A 56 4.69 2.41 -15.41
C SER A 56 4.07 1.01 -15.54
N ILE A 57 4.36 0.13 -14.56
CA ILE A 57 3.79 -1.22 -14.52
C ILE A 57 2.26 -1.15 -14.37
N ILE A 58 1.75 -0.39 -13.39
CA ILE A 58 0.31 -0.26 -13.11
C ILE A 58 -0.42 0.36 -14.30
N SER A 59 0.12 1.43 -14.89
CA SER A 59 -0.46 2.07 -16.08
C SER A 59 -0.53 1.11 -17.28
N SER A 60 0.47 0.23 -17.44
CA SER A 60 0.45 -0.80 -18.49
C SER A 60 -0.63 -1.88 -18.30
N MET A 61 -1.25 -1.92 -17.11
CA MET A 61 -2.39 -2.79 -16.79
C MET A 61 -3.74 -2.10 -17.05
N GLY A 62 -3.72 -0.84 -17.52
CA GLY A 62 -4.92 -0.06 -17.84
C GLY A 62 -5.50 0.73 -16.66
N CYS A 63 -4.82 0.78 -15.52
CA CYS A 63 -5.31 1.49 -14.35
C CYS A 63 -4.91 2.99 -14.38
N GLU A 64 -5.83 3.85 -14.00
CA GLU A 64 -5.55 5.26 -13.71
C GLU A 64 -4.86 5.37 -12.35
N THR A 65 -3.65 5.94 -12.30
CA THR A 65 -2.82 5.97 -11.09
C THR A 65 -2.64 7.39 -10.59
N SER A 66 -2.95 7.62 -9.31
CA SER A 66 -2.60 8.83 -8.56
C SER A 66 -1.45 8.55 -7.58
N LEU A 67 -0.65 9.56 -7.28
CA LEU A 67 0.49 9.45 -6.37
C LEU A 67 0.25 10.35 -5.15
N ALA A 68 0.34 9.75 -3.97
CA ALA A 68 0.35 10.44 -2.68
C ALA A 68 1.71 10.24 -2.01
N VAL A 69 2.37 11.34 -1.67
CA VAL A 69 3.70 11.30 -1.04
C VAL A 69 3.59 11.90 0.35
N VAL A 70 4.05 11.15 1.35
CA VAL A 70 4.07 11.60 2.74
C VAL A 70 5.51 11.91 3.21
N GLN A 71 5.64 12.66 4.29
CA GLN A 71 6.94 12.88 4.89
C GLN A 71 7.48 11.58 5.50
N PRO A 72 8.78 11.29 5.39
CA PRO A 72 9.35 10.10 6.02
C PRO A 72 9.34 10.20 7.54
N GLY A 73 9.28 9.07 8.22
CA GLY A 73 9.40 8.95 9.66
C GLY A 73 8.07 8.79 10.39
N GLU A 74 8.15 8.40 11.65
CA GLU A 74 7.01 8.02 12.51
C GLU A 74 5.99 9.16 12.72
N GLY A 75 6.43 10.43 12.62
CA GLY A 75 5.54 11.59 12.75
C GLY A 75 4.43 11.66 11.70
N SER A 76 4.63 11.04 10.54
CA SER A 76 3.62 10.98 9.48
C SER A 76 2.52 9.96 9.76
N LYS A 77 2.70 9.07 10.71
CA LYS A 77 1.72 8.06 11.09
C LYS A 77 0.66 8.67 12.02
N SER A 78 -0.13 9.59 11.50
CA SER A 78 -1.09 10.42 12.26
C SER A 78 -2.46 10.47 11.59
N LEU A 79 -3.49 10.84 12.37
CA LEU A 79 -4.84 11.10 11.85
C LEU A 79 -4.85 12.28 10.87
N GLU A 80 -4.03 13.31 11.10
CA GLU A 80 -3.91 14.46 10.20
C GLU A 80 -3.39 14.04 8.81
N THR A 81 -2.37 13.19 8.78
CA THR A 81 -1.86 12.66 7.50
C THR A 81 -2.89 11.73 6.84
N ALA A 82 -3.62 10.94 7.61
CA ALA A 82 -4.70 10.11 7.09
C ALA A 82 -5.82 10.95 6.45
N GLU A 83 -6.22 12.07 7.09
CA GLU A 83 -7.19 13.02 6.54
C GLU A 83 -6.72 13.62 5.21
N SER A 84 -5.44 13.99 5.12
CA SER A 84 -4.83 14.44 3.86
C SER A 84 -4.90 13.38 2.78
N LEU A 85 -4.64 12.11 3.11
CA LEU A 85 -4.75 11.00 2.16
C LEU A 85 -6.20 10.74 1.72
N TYR A 86 -7.19 10.87 2.60
CA TYR A 86 -8.61 10.82 2.20
C TYR A 86 -8.96 11.92 1.20
N THR A 87 -8.48 13.14 1.44
CA THR A 87 -8.70 14.26 0.53
C THR A 87 -8.10 13.98 -0.84
N GLN A 88 -6.87 13.43 -0.90
CA GLN A 88 -6.23 13.05 -2.16
C GLN A 88 -7.00 11.92 -2.86
N ALA A 89 -7.46 10.91 -2.13
CA ALA A 89 -8.27 9.82 -2.68
C ALA A 89 -9.59 10.33 -3.28
N LEU A 90 -10.28 11.25 -2.61
CA LEU A 90 -11.51 11.90 -3.10
C LEU A 90 -11.25 12.73 -4.36
N ASN A 91 -10.17 13.52 -4.38
CA ASN A 91 -9.78 14.32 -5.55
C ASN A 91 -9.42 13.42 -6.76
N ALA A 92 -8.79 12.26 -6.52
CA ALA A 92 -8.52 11.25 -7.53
C ALA A 92 -9.77 10.42 -7.89
N LYS A 93 -10.92 10.73 -7.29
CA LYS A 93 -12.21 10.04 -7.52
C LYS A 93 -12.11 8.53 -7.32
N LEU A 94 -11.38 8.10 -6.31
CA LEU A 94 -11.39 6.69 -5.90
C LEU A 94 -12.79 6.30 -5.41
N ASP A 95 -13.20 5.10 -5.75
CA ASP A 95 -14.46 4.50 -5.35
C ASP A 95 -14.24 3.16 -4.62
N ARG A 96 -15.30 2.40 -4.38
CA ARG A 96 -15.21 1.11 -3.67
C ARG A 96 -14.48 0.02 -4.41
N SER A 97 -14.36 0.13 -5.73
CA SER A 97 -13.61 -0.81 -6.58
C SER A 97 -12.15 -0.44 -6.73
N SER A 98 -11.78 0.75 -6.29
CA SER A 98 -10.41 1.27 -6.36
C SER A 98 -9.48 0.58 -5.37
N SER A 99 -8.18 0.79 -5.54
CA SER A 99 -7.17 0.15 -4.70
C SER A 99 -6.16 1.18 -4.16
N ILE A 100 -5.64 0.91 -2.97
CA ILE A 100 -4.49 1.63 -2.42
C ILE A 100 -3.28 0.69 -2.42
N ILE A 101 -2.16 1.16 -2.93
CA ILE A 101 -0.86 0.48 -2.87
C ILE A 101 0.05 1.27 -1.94
N ALA A 102 0.57 0.62 -0.90
CA ALA A 102 1.63 1.16 -0.06
C ALA A 102 3.00 0.71 -0.60
N LEU A 103 3.82 1.67 -1.00
CA LEU A 103 5.21 1.43 -1.42
C LEU A 103 6.15 2.08 -0.41
N GLY A 104 6.68 1.33 0.55
CA GLY A 104 7.51 1.92 1.60
C GLY A 104 7.82 0.99 2.76
N GLY A 105 8.30 1.58 3.84
CA GLY A 105 8.51 0.91 5.12
C GLY A 105 7.22 0.77 5.93
N GLY A 106 7.34 0.35 7.18
CA GLY A 106 6.21 0.11 8.09
C GLY A 106 5.31 1.33 8.31
N VAL A 107 5.88 2.54 8.36
CA VAL A 107 5.10 3.79 8.51
C VAL A 107 4.14 3.98 7.35
N VAL A 108 4.64 3.82 6.11
CA VAL A 108 3.82 3.94 4.90
C VAL A 108 2.77 2.83 4.83
N GLY A 109 3.18 1.60 5.14
CA GLY A 109 2.28 0.44 5.17
C GLY A 109 1.12 0.63 6.16
N ASP A 110 1.44 1.00 7.40
CA ASP A 110 0.44 1.20 8.46
C ASP A 110 -0.52 2.35 8.13
N LEU A 111 0.01 3.49 7.68
CA LEU A 111 -0.79 4.67 7.34
C LEU A 111 -1.71 4.41 6.13
N ALA A 112 -1.16 3.88 5.03
CA ALA A 112 -1.92 3.60 3.83
C ALA A 112 -2.97 2.50 4.05
N GLY A 113 -2.62 1.48 4.83
CA GLY A 113 -3.55 0.43 5.20
C GLY A 113 -4.67 0.92 6.12
N PHE A 114 -4.37 1.81 7.07
CA PHE A 114 -5.41 2.46 7.88
C PHE A 114 -6.39 3.25 7.00
N VAL A 115 -5.88 4.03 6.04
CA VAL A 115 -6.72 4.75 5.08
C VAL A 115 -7.54 3.78 4.24
N ALA A 116 -6.94 2.72 3.70
CA ALA A 116 -7.65 1.73 2.88
C ALA A 116 -8.76 1.02 3.65
N SER A 117 -8.52 0.69 4.92
CA SER A 117 -9.51 -0.01 5.77
C SER A 117 -10.74 0.83 6.13
N THR A 118 -10.61 2.14 6.09
CA THR A 118 -11.66 3.08 6.52
C THR A 118 -12.29 3.87 5.37
N TYR A 119 -11.54 4.12 4.29
CA TYR A 119 -12.04 4.80 3.10
C TYR A 119 -13.15 3.98 2.45
N MET A 120 -14.31 4.62 2.19
CA MET A 120 -15.50 3.97 1.60
C MET A 120 -15.95 2.69 2.34
N ARG A 121 -15.60 2.51 3.62
CA ARG A 121 -15.81 1.32 4.47
C ARG A 121 -14.91 0.13 4.13
N GLY A 122 -13.78 0.42 3.53
CA GLY A 122 -12.77 -0.54 3.10
C GLY A 122 -12.69 -0.69 1.59
N ILE A 123 -11.47 -0.54 1.07
CA ILE A 123 -11.12 -0.81 -0.34
C ILE A 123 -9.90 -1.71 -0.40
N ASN A 124 -9.60 -2.26 -1.57
CA ASN A 124 -8.46 -3.15 -1.76
C ASN A 124 -7.14 -2.50 -1.35
N PHE A 125 -6.31 -3.26 -0.64
CA PHE A 125 -5.03 -2.80 -0.13
C PHE A 125 -3.91 -3.77 -0.52
N ILE A 126 -2.82 -3.23 -1.06
CA ILE A 126 -1.64 -3.99 -1.46
C ILE A 126 -0.42 -3.37 -0.80
N GLN A 127 0.41 -4.18 -0.16
CA GLN A 127 1.67 -3.74 0.43
C GLN A 127 2.86 -4.18 -0.43
N ILE A 128 3.74 -3.21 -0.75
CA ILE A 128 5.02 -3.43 -1.41
C ILE A 128 6.11 -2.89 -0.45
N PRO A 129 6.58 -3.72 0.49
CA PRO A 129 7.51 -3.28 1.51
C PRO A 129 8.92 -3.08 0.95
N THR A 130 9.55 -1.95 1.32
CA THR A 130 10.88 -1.57 0.84
C THR A 130 11.98 -1.64 1.90
N THR A 131 11.64 -1.92 3.16
CA THR A 131 12.60 -2.14 4.24
C THR A 131 12.55 -3.58 4.71
N LEU A 132 13.68 -4.11 5.20
CA LEU A 132 13.74 -5.47 5.72
C LEU A 132 12.70 -5.71 6.82
N LEU A 133 12.58 -4.77 7.78
CA LEU A 133 11.59 -4.88 8.85
C LEU A 133 10.16 -4.95 8.31
N ALA A 134 9.83 -4.15 7.30
CA ALA A 134 8.50 -4.21 6.70
C ALA A 134 8.27 -5.53 5.94
N GLN A 135 9.29 -6.05 5.27
CA GLN A 135 9.19 -7.33 4.54
C GLN A 135 8.94 -8.54 5.45
N VAL A 136 9.55 -8.56 6.64
CA VAL A 136 9.48 -9.73 7.54
C VAL A 136 8.48 -9.59 8.69
N ASP A 137 7.92 -8.39 8.91
CA ASP A 137 7.05 -8.12 10.06
C ASP A 137 5.84 -7.26 9.69
N SER A 138 5.99 -5.94 9.47
CA SER A 138 4.85 -5.03 9.44
C SER A 138 3.93 -5.19 8.23
N SER A 139 4.40 -5.77 7.11
CA SER A 139 3.54 -6.07 5.95
C SER A 139 2.79 -7.40 6.06
N VAL A 140 3.03 -8.16 7.13
CA VAL A 140 2.42 -9.47 7.33
C VAL A 140 1.33 -9.38 8.40
N GLY A 141 0.13 -9.91 8.11
CA GLY A 141 -0.94 -10.04 9.08
C GLY A 141 -1.98 -8.92 9.10
N GLY A 142 -1.91 -7.93 8.23
CA GLY A 142 -2.96 -6.92 8.03
C GLY A 142 -3.20 -5.95 9.20
N LYS A 143 -2.33 -5.92 10.19
CA LYS A 143 -2.40 -4.94 11.29
C LYS A 143 -1.92 -3.59 10.78
N VAL A 144 -2.80 -2.61 10.80
CA VAL A 144 -2.54 -1.25 10.35
C VAL A 144 -3.07 -0.25 11.36
N ALA A 145 -2.40 0.88 11.53
CA ALA A 145 -2.81 1.87 12.52
C ALA A 145 -2.16 3.23 12.28
N VAL A 146 -2.67 4.24 12.96
CA VAL A 146 -2.05 5.56 13.14
C VAL A 146 -1.83 5.83 14.62
N ASN A 147 -0.87 6.71 14.93
CA ASN A 147 -0.57 7.07 16.30
C ASN A 147 -1.58 8.12 16.81
N HIS A 148 -1.84 8.10 18.10
CA HIS A 148 -2.51 9.15 18.82
C HIS A 148 -1.48 10.02 19.54
N PRO A 149 -1.68 11.35 19.73
CA PRO A 149 -0.70 12.20 20.44
C PRO A 149 -0.30 11.72 21.84
N LEU A 150 -1.18 10.98 22.50
CA LEU A 150 -0.95 10.45 23.86
C LEU A 150 -0.52 8.99 23.90
N ALA A 151 -0.50 8.29 22.74
CA ALA A 151 -0.16 6.86 22.72
C ALA A 151 0.33 6.43 21.33
N LYS A 152 1.30 5.55 21.30
CA LYS A 152 1.60 4.76 20.09
C LYS A 152 0.56 3.65 19.96
N ASN A 153 0.24 3.32 18.72
CA ASN A 153 -0.62 2.17 18.37
C ASN A 153 0.01 0.84 18.77
#